data_546240fad3b072f208918365c379c074
#
_entry.id   546240fad3b072f208918365c379c074
#
_cell.length_a   1.000
_cell.length_b   1.000
_cell.length_c   1.000
_cell.angle_alpha   90.00
_cell.angle_beta   90.00
_cell.angle_gamma   90.00
#
_symmetry.space_group_name_H-M   'P 1'
#
loop_
_entity.id
_entity.type
_entity.pdbx_description
1 polymer ?
#
loop_
_entity_poly.entity_id
_entity_poly.type
_entity_poly.pdbx_seq_one_letter_code
_entity_poly.pdbx_strand_id
1 'polypeptide(L)'
;MTLSDAARVTGLQRSAARRFLLTLCDLGYAVQTDRWFALTPRVLELGYAYLGSLRFPEIIEPYLTGLTRELGESSSAAVLDGTDIVYVARSAAPQRLMAISLGIGSRLPAHATSLGQALLAGLSDDEVRARYGRGPLPGFTQATITDPVLLLERLEAVRRDGFALNDQELELGLRSVSVAVPGRGARQAVALNVATNAARVSRDEVMRRILPAIREAAAQCARAVALLG
;
A
#
# COMPACT_ATOMS: atom_id res chain seq x y z
N MET A 1 3.81 -23.17 10.40
CA MET A 1 2.51 -23.81 10.07
C MET A 1 2.68 -25.30 9.89
N THR A 2 1.60 -26.09 10.04
CA THR A 2 1.61 -27.53 9.70
C THR A 2 1.15 -27.75 8.25
N LEU A 3 1.37 -28.96 7.70
CA LEU A 3 0.82 -29.34 6.39
C LEU A 3 -0.71 -29.18 6.32
N SER A 4 -1.42 -29.48 7.41
CA SER A 4 -2.88 -29.34 7.47
C SER A 4 -3.32 -27.88 7.41
N ASP A 5 -2.57 -26.97 8.05
CA ASP A 5 -2.82 -25.54 7.98
C ASP A 5 -2.60 -25.01 6.56
N ALA A 6 -1.50 -25.42 5.92
CA ALA A 6 -1.21 -25.05 4.56
C ALA A 6 -2.31 -25.49 3.59
N ALA A 7 -2.74 -26.75 3.68
CA ALA A 7 -3.83 -27.28 2.85
C ALA A 7 -5.14 -26.50 3.06
N ARG A 8 -5.49 -26.20 4.31
CA ARG A 8 -6.70 -25.45 4.67
C ARG A 8 -6.67 -24.01 4.13
N VAL A 9 -5.54 -23.30 4.30
CA VAL A 9 -5.42 -21.90 3.89
C VAL A 9 -5.39 -21.74 2.36
N THR A 10 -4.76 -22.70 1.66
CA THR A 10 -4.61 -22.64 0.19
C THR A 10 -5.78 -23.30 -0.57
N GLY A 11 -6.65 -24.04 0.10
CA GLY A 11 -7.70 -24.86 -0.54
C GLY A 11 -7.15 -26.06 -1.33
N LEU A 12 -5.85 -26.36 -1.22
CA LEU A 12 -5.23 -27.48 -1.92
C LEU A 12 -5.49 -28.82 -1.22
N GLN A 13 -5.51 -29.89 -2.00
CA GLN A 13 -5.45 -31.24 -1.43
C GLN A 13 -4.14 -31.41 -0.65
N ARG A 14 -4.19 -32.18 0.47
CA ARG A 14 -3.04 -32.37 1.37
C ARG A 14 -1.79 -32.89 0.65
N SER A 15 -1.94 -33.77 -0.34
CA SER A 15 -0.84 -34.29 -1.15
C SER A 15 -0.17 -33.21 -2.01
N ALA A 16 -0.98 -32.30 -2.60
CA ALA A 16 -0.48 -31.17 -3.38
C ALA A 16 0.23 -30.15 -2.49
N ALA A 17 -0.38 -29.76 -1.37
CA ALA A 17 0.23 -28.86 -0.38
C ALA A 17 1.58 -29.42 0.12
N ARG A 18 1.68 -30.76 0.35
CA ARG A 18 2.94 -31.39 0.76
C ARG A 18 4.02 -31.26 -0.30
N ARG A 19 3.71 -31.49 -1.57
CA ARG A 19 4.69 -31.33 -2.65
C ARG A 19 5.23 -29.90 -2.73
N PHE A 20 4.34 -28.90 -2.67
CA PHE A 20 4.78 -27.50 -2.68
C PHE A 20 5.67 -27.16 -1.49
N LEU A 21 5.30 -27.58 -0.28
CA LEU A 21 6.12 -27.34 0.91
C LEU A 21 7.49 -28.00 0.81
N LEU A 22 7.58 -29.23 0.33
CA LEU A 22 8.86 -29.90 0.13
C LEU A 22 9.70 -29.23 -0.95
N THR A 23 9.10 -28.81 -2.07
CA THR A 23 9.81 -28.03 -3.09
C THR A 23 10.38 -26.71 -2.51
N LEU A 24 9.62 -26.01 -1.66
CA LEU A 24 10.14 -24.83 -0.98
C LEU A 24 11.30 -25.16 -0.04
N CYS A 25 11.27 -26.33 0.62
CA CYS A 25 12.38 -26.80 1.45
C CYS A 25 13.62 -27.11 0.60
N ASP A 26 13.44 -27.84 -0.51
CA ASP A 26 14.52 -28.21 -1.43
C ASP A 26 15.19 -26.96 -2.05
N LEU A 27 14.38 -25.92 -2.34
CA LEU A 27 14.86 -24.64 -2.80
C LEU A 27 15.46 -23.76 -1.69
N GLY A 28 15.36 -24.18 -0.42
CA GLY A 28 15.88 -23.46 0.72
C GLY A 28 15.03 -22.28 1.20
N TYR A 29 13.83 -22.07 0.67
CA TYR A 29 12.91 -21.03 1.13
C TYR A 29 12.11 -21.40 2.39
N ALA A 30 12.02 -22.69 2.68
CA ALA A 30 11.40 -23.20 3.88
C ALA A 30 12.30 -24.25 4.56
N VAL A 31 12.03 -24.55 5.82
CA VAL A 31 12.63 -25.63 6.60
C VAL A 31 11.51 -26.41 7.26
N GLN A 32 11.65 -27.74 7.28
CA GLN A 32 10.77 -28.61 8.02
C GLN A 32 11.47 -29.06 9.31
N THR A 33 10.81 -28.88 10.44
CA THR A 33 11.20 -29.44 11.74
C THR A 33 9.99 -30.24 12.26
N ASP A 34 10.14 -31.55 12.34
CA ASP A 34 9.05 -32.50 12.65
C ASP A 34 7.84 -32.27 11.71
N ARG A 35 6.71 -31.86 12.29
CA ARG A 35 5.47 -31.56 11.55
C ARG A 35 5.31 -30.09 11.13
N TRP A 36 6.26 -29.22 11.50
CA TRP A 36 6.19 -27.79 11.29
C TRP A 36 7.04 -27.35 10.10
N PHE A 37 6.49 -26.46 9.30
CA PHE A 37 7.18 -25.74 8.23
C PHE A 37 7.31 -24.28 8.62
N ALA A 38 8.51 -23.72 8.45
CA ALA A 38 8.81 -22.31 8.65
C ALA A 38 9.57 -21.76 7.45
N LEU A 39 9.39 -20.46 7.16
CA LEU A 39 10.18 -19.79 6.14
C LEU A 39 11.62 -19.60 6.65
N THR A 40 12.58 -19.67 5.75
CA THR A 40 13.97 -19.30 6.01
C THR A 40 14.22 -17.83 5.66
N PRO A 41 15.33 -17.23 6.12
CA PRO A 41 15.72 -15.87 5.70
C PRO A 41 15.85 -15.70 4.18
N ARG A 42 16.02 -16.78 3.42
CA ARG A 42 16.15 -16.75 1.96
C ARG A 42 14.93 -16.17 1.26
N VAL A 43 13.74 -16.22 1.87
CA VAL A 43 12.53 -15.59 1.33
C VAL A 43 12.70 -14.08 1.10
N LEU A 44 13.60 -13.42 1.86
CA LEU A 44 13.90 -12.00 1.70
C LEU A 44 14.54 -11.69 0.35
N GLU A 45 15.24 -12.65 -0.29
CA GLU A 45 15.82 -12.47 -1.63
C GLU A 45 14.74 -12.12 -2.65
N LEU A 46 13.56 -12.75 -2.57
CA LEU A 46 12.43 -12.47 -3.46
C LEU A 46 11.90 -11.05 -3.26
N GLY A 47 11.78 -10.63 -2.00
CA GLY A 47 11.35 -9.27 -1.66
C GLY A 47 12.36 -8.23 -2.15
N TYR A 48 13.65 -8.44 -1.93
CA TYR A 48 14.70 -7.54 -2.39
C TYR A 48 14.80 -7.50 -3.93
N ALA A 49 14.66 -8.65 -4.61
CA ALA A 49 14.63 -8.70 -6.07
C ALA A 49 13.46 -7.88 -6.62
N TYR A 50 12.27 -7.98 -6.01
CA TYR A 50 11.10 -7.17 -6.38
C TYR A 50 11.36 -5.68 -6.16
N LEU A 51 11.79 -5.28 -4.95
CA LEU A 51 12.07 -3.88 -4.61
C LEU A 51 13.16 -3.29 -5.51
N GLY A 52 14.23 -4.06 -5.78
CA GLY A 52 15.30 -3.66 -6.69
C GLY A 52 14.84 -3.50 -8.15
N SER A 53 13.87 -4.32 -8.60
CA SER A 53 13.28 -4.18 -9.93
C SER A 53 12.48 -2.90 -10.09
N LEU A 54 11.87 -2.40 -9.01
CA LEU A 54 11.09 -1.18 -9.02
C LEU A 54 11.97 0.09 -9.14
N ARG A 55 13.23 0.04 -8.70
CA ARG A 55 14.16 1.19 -8.57
C ARG A 55 13.57 2.40 -7.82
N PHE A 56 12.33 2.29 -7.33
CA PHE A 56 11.61 3.35 -6.64
C PHE A 56 12.02 3.54 -5.18
N PRO A 57 12.23 2.49 -4.36
CA PRO A 57 12.45 2.67 -2.92
C PRO A 57 13.61 3.61 -2.62
N GLU A 58 14.76 3.42 -3.29
CA GLU A 58 15.96 4.22 -3.10
C GLU A 58 15.77 5.69 -3.51
N ILE A 59 14.95 5.93 -4.56
CA ILE A 59 14.66 7.27 -5.05
C ILE A 59 13.64 7.98 -4.16
N ILE A 60 12.63 7.23 -3.67
CA ILE A 60 11.50 7.77 -2.91
C ILE A 60 11.89 8.05 -1.46
N GLU A 61 12.76 7.24 -0.86
CA GLU A 61 13.12 7.33 0.56
C GLU A 61 13.60 8.73 1.01
N PRO A 62 14.46 9.46 0.27
CA PRO A 62 14.85 10.81 0.64
C PRO A 62 13.68 11.79 0.72
N TYR A 63 12.70 11.67 -0.18
CA TYR A 63 11.50 12.53 -0.18
C TYR A 63 10.57 12.22 0.99
N LEU A 64 10.37 10.94 1.32
CA LEU A 64 9.61 10.55 2.51
C LEU A 64 10.29 11.03 3.80
N THR A 65 11.59 10.87 3.89
CA THR A 65 12.37 11.35 5.04
C THR A 65 12.27 12.87 5.18
N GLY A 66 12.33 13.60 4.06
CA GLY A 66 12.11 15.05 4.03
C GLY A 66 10.72 15.44 4.55
N LEU A 67 9.67 14.81 4.01
CA LEU A 67 8.28 15.02 4.46
C LEU A 67 8.09 14.73 5.95
N THR A 68 8.61 13.59 6.43
CA THR A 68 8.49 13.22 7.85
C THR A 68 9.19 14.22 8.76
N ARG A 69 10.37 14.69 8.37
CA ARG A 69 11.13 15.69 9.13
C ARG A 69 10.44 17.05 9.17
N GLU A 70 9.89 17.50 8.02
CA GLU A 70 9.21 18.80 7.89
C GLU A 70 7.87 18.82 8.63
N LEU A 71 7.08 17.74 8.49
CA LEU A 71 5.71 17.71 8.95
C LEU A 71 5.55 17.11 10.35
N GLY A 72 6.54 16.33 10.83
CA GLY A 72 6.44 15.58 12.09
C GLY A 72 5.49 14.39 12.03
N GLU A 73 5.04 14.00 10.83
CA GLU A 73 4.08 12.93 10.58
C GLU A 73 4.73 11.79 9.78
N SER A 74 4.20 10.57 9.93
CA SER A 74 4.69 9.44 9.14
C SER A 74 4.29 9.58 7.68
N SER A 75 5.26 9.31 6.79
CA SER A 75 5.05 9.26 5.35
C SER A 75 5.39 7.88 4.80
N SER A 76 4.73 7.50 3.72
CA SER A 76 4.94 6.18 3.11
C SER A 76 4.69 6.22 1.61
N ALA A 77 5.19 5.19 0.93
CA ALA A 77 4.89 4.93 -0.48
C ALA A 77 4.35 3.52 -0.65
N ALA A 78 3.39 3.36 -1.56
CA ALA A 78 2.80 2.08 -1.88
C ALA A 78 2.49 1.95 -3.37
N VAL A 79 2.40 0.70 -3.82
CA VAL A 79 1.96 0.29 -5.15
C VAL A 79 0.65 -0.46 -5.05
N LEU A 80 -0.11 -0.53 -6.16
CA LEU A 80 -1.35 -1.28 -6.24
C LEU A 80 -1.06 -2.74 -6.61
N ASP A 81 -1.66 -3.69 -5.88
CA ASP A 81 -1.61 -5.11 -6.19
C ASP A 81 -3.00 -5.74 -5.99
N GLY A 82 -3.68 -6.02 -7.10
CA GLY A 82 -5.08 -6.46 -7.08
C GLY A 82 -6.00 -5.40 -6.49
N THR A 83 -6.68 -5.74 -5.39
CA THR A 83 -7.56 -4.85 -4.62
C THR A 83 -6.87 -4.22 -3.40
N ASP A 84 -5.59 -4.51 -3.20
CA ASP A 84 -4.78 -4.01 -2.09
C ASP A 84 -3.70 -3.05 -2.55
N ILE A 85 -3.19 -2.28 -1.61
CA ILE A 85 -1.89 -1.61 -1.71
C ILE A 85 -0.82 -2.45 -1.01
N VAL A 86 0.42 -2.34 -1.48
CA VAL A 86 1.60 -2.90 -0.83
C VAL A 86 2.58 -1.76 -0.53
N TYR A 87 2.95 -1.61 0.74
CA TYR A 87 3.94 -0.62 1.16
C TYR A 87 5.33 -0.98 0.64
N VAL A 88 5.97 -0.06 -0.08
CA VAL A 88 7.32 -0.26 -0.68
C VAL A 88 8.39 0.63 -0.05
N ALA A 89 8.01 1.73 0.58
CA ALA A 89 8.91 2.59 1.35
C ALA A 89 8.15 3.28 2.49
N ARG A 90 8.84 3.63 3.57
CA ARG A 90 8.24 4.29 4.73
C ARG A 90 9.27 5.07 5.53
N SER A 91 8.89 6.29 5.94
CA SER A 91 9.56 7.09 6.96
C SER A 91 8.61 7.27 8.15
N ALA A 92 8.97 6.71 9.29
CA ALA A 92 8.12 6.75 10.49
C ALA A 92 8.46 7.98 11.35
N ALA A 93 7.43 8.70 11.79
CA ALA A 93 7.60 9.74 12.80
C ALA A 93 7.93 9.10 14.16
N PRO A 94 8.73 9.79 15.03
CA PRO A 94 9.10 9.27 16.34
C PRO A 94 7.89 9.00 17.26
N GLN A 95 6.83 9.76 17.13
CA GLN A 95 5.59 9.62 17.91
C GLN A 95 4.62 8.70 17.15
N ARG A 96 4.63 7.41 17.46
CA ARG A 96 3.67 6.44 16.91
C ARG A 96 2.35 6.53 17.68
N LEU A 97 1.27 6.90 16.99
CA LEU A 97 -0.10 6.90 17.53
C LEU A 97 -1.03 5.87 16.86
N MET A 98 -0.48 4.98 16.00
CA MET A 98 -1.28 3.96 15.32
C MET A 98 -1.07 2.58 15.95
N ALA A 99 -2.17 1.87 16.17
CA ALA A 99 -2.17 0.50 16.70
C ALA A 99 -1.55 -0.50 15.70
N ILE A 100 -1.61 -0.21 14.39
CA ILE A 100 -1.11 -1.11 13.35
C ILE A 100 0.37 -0.84 13.12
N SER A 101 1.20 -1.88 13.31
CA SER A 101 2.62 -1.85 12.95
C SER A 101 2.76 -2.09 11.43
N LEU A 102 2.76 -1.01 10.64
CA LEU A 102 2.97 -1.07 9.20
C LEU A 102 4.47 -1.08 8.88
N GLY A 103 4.87 -1.99 8.00
CA GLY A 103 6.22 -2.09 7.45
C GLY A 103 6.21 -2.23 5.93
N ILE A 104 7.38 -2.28 5.31
CA ILE A 104 7.52 -2.65 3.90
C ILE A 104 6.95 -4.05 3.69
N GLY A 105 6.16 -4.25 2.64
CA GLY A 105 5.44 -5.49 2.36
C GLY A 105 4.06 -5.60 3.06
N SER A 106 3.70 -4.68 3.99
CA SER A 106 2.35 -4.65 4.56
C SER A 106 1.32 -4.37 3.48
N ARG A 107 0.16 -5.03 3.60
CA ARG A 107 -0.96 -4.91 2.66
C ARG A 107 -2.16 -4.28 3.35
N LEU A 108 -2.84 -3.37 2.67
CA LEU A 108 -4.09 -2.76 3.11
C LEU A 108 -5.07 -2.63 1.93
N PRO A 109 -6.40 -2.64 2.18
CA PRO A 109 -7.41 -2.52 1.14
C PRO A 109 -7.32 -1.17 0.44
N ALA A 110 -7.22 -1.19 -0.90
CA ALA A 110 -7.01 0.04 -1.67
C ALA A 110 -8.21 0.99 -1.62
N HIS A 111 -9.45 0.47 -1.60
CA HIS A 111 -10.65 1.31 -1.54
C HIS A 111 -10.77 2.12 -0.24
N ALA A 112 -10.22 1.61 0.86
CA ALA A 112 -10.33 2.22 2.19
C ALA A 112 -9.08 3.00 2.63
N THR A 113 -8.11 3.24 1.72
CA THR A 113 -6.88 3.98 2.00
C THR A 113 -6.67 5.13 1.02
N SER A 114 -6.08 6.24 1.46
CA SER A 114 -5.74 7.35 0.55
C SER A 114 -4.74 6.94 -0.52
N LEU A 115 -3.74 6.11 -0.18
CA LEU A 115 -2.79 5.53 -1.15
C LEU A 115 -3.51 4.75 -2.24
N GLY A 116 -4.44 3.87 -1.84
CA GLY A 116 -5.18 3.05 -2.76
C GLY A 116 -6.13 3.87 -3.63
N GLN A 117 -6.87 4.81 -3.07
CA GLN A 117 -7.75 5.70 -3.83
C GLN A 117 -6.95 6.55 -4.85
N ALA A 118 -5.76 7.04 -4.48
CA ALA A 118 -4.89 7.77 -5.39
C ALA A 118 -4.38 6.88 -6.55
N LEU A 119 -4.05 5.61 -6.30
CA LEU A 119 -3.61 4.66 -7.33
C LEU A 119 -4.78 4.17 -8.20
N LEU A 120 -5.92 3.85 -7.59
CA LEU A 120 -7.13 3.44 -8.31
C LEU A 120 -7.65 4.54 -9.24
N ALA A 121 -7.50 5.80 -8.88
CA ALA A 121 -7.86 6.93 -9.72
C ALA A 121 -7.05 6.99 -11.03
N GLY A 122 -5.88 6.37 -11.09
CA GLY A 122 -5.09 6.22 -12.31
C GLY A 122 -5.58 5.14 -13.29
N LEU A 123 -6.57 4.32 -12.88
CA LEU A 123 -7.20 3.29 -13.70
C LEU A 123 -8.47 3.81 -14.36
N SER A 124 -8.91 3.17 -15.43
CA SER A 124 -10.24 3.38 -15.99
C SER A 124 -11.32 2.80 -15.05
N ASP A 125 -12.54 3.29 -15.17
CA ASP A 125 -13.68 2.78 -14.40
C ASP A 125 -13.94 1.30 -14.65
N ASP A 126 -13.71 0.83 -15.88
CA ASP A 126 -13.89 -0.58 -16.22
C ASP A 126 -12.83 -1.47 -15.55
N GLU A 127 -11.59 -1.02 -15.45
CA GLU A 127 -10.55 -1.72 -14.70
C GLU A 127 -10.87 -1.77 -13.21
N VAL A 128 -11.42 -0.69 -12.64
CA VAL A 128 -11.87 -0.67 -11.24
C VAL A 128 -13.05 -1.62 -11.04
N ARG A 129 -14.06 -1.59 -11.92
CA ARG A 129 -15.20 -2.52 -11.87
C ARG A 129 -14.77 -3.98 -12.01
N ALA A 130 -13.81 -4.27 -12.89
CA ALA A 130 -13.27 -5.63 -13.05
C ALA A 130 -12.59 -6.15 -11.77
N ARG A 131 -11.93 -5.27 -10.99
CA ARG A 131 -11.26 -5.64 -9.73
C ARG A 131 -12.23 -5.90 -8.58
N TYR A 132 -13.24 -5.04 -8.43
CA TYR A 132 -14.12 -5.08 -7.26
C TYR A 132 -15.45 -5.78 -7.50
N GLY A 133 -15.83 -6.00 -8.77
CA GLY A 133 -17.13 -6.58 -9.10
C GLY A 133 -18.28 -5.63 -8.78
N ARG A 134 -19.46 -6.21 -8.54
CA ARG A 134 -20.69 -5.47 -8.26
C ARG A 134 -21.19 -5.59 -6.82
N GLY A 135 -20.53 -6.41 -6.01
CA GLY A 135 -20.91 -6.62 -4.62
C GLY A 135 -20.40 -5.53 -3.69
N PRO A 136 -20.92 -5.47 -2.46
CA PRO A 136 -20.45 -4.49 -1.48
C PRO A 136 -18.99 -4.75 -1.11
N LEU A 137 -18.25 -3.65 -0.89
CA LEU A 137 -16.87 -3.67 -0.46
C LEU A 137 -16.79 -3.89 1.06
N PRO A 138 -15.70 -4.46 1.58
CA PRO A 138 -15.49 -4.59 3.02
C PRO A 138 -15.55 -3.23 3.73
N GLY A 139 -16.33 -3.15 4.81
CA GLY A 139 -16.38 -1.99 5.70
C GLY A 139 -15.44 -2.18 6.89
N PHE A 140 -14.78 -1.10 7.31
CA PHE A 140 -13.85 -1.08 8.45
C PHE A 140 -14.34 -0.12 9.53
N THR A 141 -14.97 0.98 9.11
CA THR A 141 -15.60 1.98 9.96
C THR A 141 -16.93 2.41 9.34
N GLN A 142 -17.68 3.25 10.02
CA GLN A 142 -18.90 3.85 9.46
C GLN A 142 -18.61 4.82 8.29
N ALA A 143 -17.38 5.31 8.16
CA ALA A 143 -16.96 6.21 7.09
C ALA A 143 -16.44 5.48 5.85
N THR A 144 -16.23 4.15 5.92
CA THR A 144 -15.73 3.35 4.80
C THR A 144 -16.72 3.38 3.64
N ILE A 145 -16.24 3.65 2.43
CA ILE A 145 -17.02 3.50 1.20
C ILE A 145 -17.17 2.01 0.90
N THR A 146 -18.41 1.50 1.01
CA THR A 146 -18.73 0.08 0.77
C THR A 146 -19.51 -0.15 -0.53
N ASP A 147 -19.97 0.91 -1.18
CA ASP A 147 -20.66 0.85 -2.46
C ASP A 147 -19.65 1.10 -3.61
N PRO A 148 -19.49 0.17 -4.56
CA PRO A 148 -18.62 0.36 -5.72
C PRO A 148 -18.95 1.60 -6.57
N VAL A 149 -20.23 2.02 -6.63
CA VAL A 149 -20.62 3.23 -7.36
C VAL A 149 -20.08 4.47 -6.66
N LEU A 150 -20.23 4.56 -5.34
CA LEU A 150 -19.68 5.67 -4.56
C LEU A 150 -18.15 5.68 -4.59
N LEU A 151 -17.52 4.51 -4.70
CA LEU A 151 -16.07 4.45 -4.92
C LEU A 151 -15.68 5.11 -6.24
N LEU A 152 -16.38 4.82 -7.35
CA LEU A 152 -16.09 5.44 -8.65
C LEU A 152 -16.27 6.96 -8.61
N GLU A 153 -17.33 7.46 -7.98
CA GLU A 153 -17.55 8.90 -7.78
C GLU A 153 -16.40 9.53 -6.97
N ARG A 154 -15.91 8.85 -5.92
CA ARG A 154 -14.75 9.28 -5.16
C ARG A 154 -13.50 9.32 -6.03
N LEU A 155 -13.26 8.30 -6.88
CA LEU A 155 -12.10 8.26 -7.76
C LEU A 155 -12.14 9.34 -8.83
N GLU A 156 -13.33 9.70 -9.34
CA GLU A 156 -13.49 10.83 -10.24
C GLU A 156 -13.09 12.15 -9.56
N ALA A 157 -13.51 12.36 -8.31
CA ALA A 157 -13.06 13.52 -7.53
C ALA A 157 -11.54 13.53 -7.34
N VAL A 158 -10.92 12.35 -7.05
CA VAL A 158 -9.46 12.24 -6.93
C VAL A 158 -8.74 12.57 -8.24
N ARG A 159 -9.27 12.15 -9.40
CA ARG A 159 -8.71 12.49 -10.72
C ARG A 159 -8.75 14.01 -10.98
N ARG A 160 -9.88 14.64 -10.68
CA ARG A 160 -10.07 16.08 -10.85
C ARG A 160 -9.17 16.89 -9.92
N ASP A 161 -9.10 16.52 -8.65
CA ASP A 161 -8.43 17.28 -7.60
C ASP A 161 -6.92 16.97 -7.51
N GLY A 162 -6.49 15.82 -8.06
CA GLY A 162 -5.09 15.37 -8.07
C GLY A 162 -4.57 14.86 -6.73
N PHE A 163 -5.44 14.53 -5.79
CA PHE A 163 -5.09 13.93 -4.49
C PHE A 163 -6.26 13.13 -3.92
N ALA A 164 -5.96 12.17 -3.05
CA ALA A 164 -6.95 11.44 -2.26
C ALA A 164 -6.82 11.82 -0.79
N LEU A 165 -7.94 12.20 -0.17
CA LEU A 165 -8.05 12.43 1.26
C LEU A 165 -8.92 11.32 1.87
N ASN A 166 -8.34 10.51 2.73
CA ASN A 166 -9.03 9.49 3.52
C ASN A 166 -9.20 10.00 4.94
N ASP A 167 -10.43 10.03 5.41
CA ASP A 167 -10.77 10.52 6.73
C ASP A 167 -11.48 9.42 7.54
N GLN A 168 -10.68 8.63 8.24
CA GLN A 168 -11.16 7.59 9.15
C GLN A 168 -11.91 6.44 8.45
N GLU A 169 -11.67 6.21 7.16
CA GLU A 169 -12.33 5.13 6.41
C GLU A 169 -11.74 3.74 6.72
N LEU A 170 -10.45 3.64 7.01
CA LEU A 170 -9.79 2.39 7.40
C LEU A 170 -9.83 2.15 8.90
N GLU A 171 -9.55 3.17 9.70
CA GLU A 171 -9.44 3.12 11.15
C GLU A 171 -9.89 4.46 11.73
N LEU A 172 -10.66 4.40 12.83
CA LEU A 172 -11.08 5.61 13.56
C LEU A 172 -9.86 6.35 14.09
N GLY A 173 -9.85 7.67 13.94
CA GLY A 173 -8.72 8.50 14.32
C GLY A 173 -7.61 8.60 13.28
N LEU A 174 -7.64 7.81 12.20
CA LEU A 174 -6.68 7.89 11.10
C LEU A 174 -7.17 8.86 10.02
N ARG A 175 -6.36 9.86 9.69
CA ARG A 175 -6.56 10.74 8.53
C ARG A 175 -5.30 10.74 7.69
N SER A 176 -5.44 10.59 6.38
CA SER A 176 -4.29 10.57 5.48
C SER A 176 -4.59 11.23 4.14
N VAL A 177 -3.58 11.85 3.55
CA VAL A 177 -3.65 12.44 2.21
C VAL A 177 -2.58 11.80 1.34
N SER A 178 -2.93 11.53 0.08
CA SER A 178 -2.04 10.88 -0.89
C SER A 178 -2.05 11.56 -2.24
N VAL A 179 -0.89 11.52 -2.90
CA VAL A 179 -0.70 11.95 -4.29
C VAL A 179 -0.05 10.81 -5.06
N ALA A 180 -0.57 10.50 -6.25
CA ALA A 180 0.01 9.49 -7.11
C ALA A 180 1.18 10.08 -7.93
N VAL A 181 2.24 9.30 -8.07
CA VAL A 181 3.34 9.52 -9.02
C VAL A 181 3.12 8.53 -10.16
N PRO A 182 2.80 9.00 -11.37
CA PRO A 182 2.53 8.13 -12.50
C PRO A 182 3.72 7.24 -12.84
N GLY A 183 3.44 5.99 -13.19
CA GLY A 183 4.42 5.11 -13.79
C GLY A 183 4.76 5.52 -15.23
N ARG A 184 5.88 5.06 -15.76
CA ARG A 184 6.27 5.25 -17.17
C ARG A 184 6.64 3.93 -17.83
N GLY A 185 6.12 3.68 -19.03
CA GLY A 185 6.36 2.44 -19.76
C GLY A 185 5.87 1.24 -18.97
N ALA A 186 6.74 0.27 -18.73
CA ALA A 186 6.45 -0.92 -17.91
C ALA A 186 6.48 -0.68 -16.40
N ARG A 187 6.78 0.55 -15.94
CA ARG A 187 6.89 0.88 -14.52
C ARG A 187 5.51 1.14 -13.92
N GLN A 188 5.25 0.50 -12.80
CA GLN A 188 4.04 0.66 -12.03
C GLN A 188 3.97 2.06 -11.39
N ALA A 189 2.76 2.65 -11.31
CA ALA A 189 2.53 3.86 -10.56
C ALA A 189 2.76 3.63 -9.05
N VAL A 190 3.24 4.64 -8.36
CA VAL A 190 3.40 4.66 -6.90
C VAL A 190 2.61 5.82 -6.32
N ALA A 191 2.03 5.66 -5.14
CA ALA A 191 1.45 6.79 -4.41
C ALA A 191 2.29 7.09 -3.18
N LEU A 192 2.43 8.37 -2.87
CA LEU A 192 3.00 8.86 -1.61
C LEU A 192 1.88 9.27 -0.68
N ASN A 193 2.02 9.07 0.63
CA ASN A 193 1.08 9.59 1.62
C ASN A 193 1.77 10.23 2.82
N VAL A 194 0.98 11.05 3.51
CA VAL A 194 1.22 11.46 4.90
C VAL A 194 0.01 11.04 5.71
N ALA A 195 0.28 10.33 6.81
CA ALA A 195 -0.75 9.82 7.72
C ALA A 195 -0.69 10.56 9.05
N THR A 196 -1.85 11.04 9.52
CA THR A 196 -2.01 11.88 10.70
C THR A 196 -3.07 11.32 11.64
N ASN A 197 -3.09 11.81 12.88
CA ASN A 197 -4.19 11.56 13.80
C ASN A 197 -5.29 12.61 13.60
N ALA A 198 -6.54 12.19 13.32
CA ALA A 198 -7.68 13.07 13.04
C ALA A 198 -8.07 13.96 14.21
N ALA A 199 -7.77 13.55 15.47
CA ALA A 199 -8.02 14.35 16.64
C ALA A 199 -7.00 15.49 16.84
N ARG A 200 -5.78 15.34 16.24
CA ARG A 200 -4.69 16.31 16.37
C ARG A 200 -4.57 17.23 15.16
N VAL A 201 -4.81 16.71 13.96
CA VAL A 201 -4.65 17.43 12.69
C VAL A 201 -5.99 17.52 11.99
N SER A 202 -6.53 18.74 11.86
CA SER A 202 -7.80 19.01 11.18
C SER A 202 -7.70 18.80 9.66
N ARG A 203 -8.87 18.66 8.98
CA ARG A 203 -8.91 18.62 7.51
C ARG A 203 -8.30 19.88 6.89
N ASP A 204 -8.62 21.04 7.45
CA ASP A 204 -8.08 22.32 6.97
C ASP A 204 -6.56 22.40 7.09
N GLU A 205 -6.00 21.85 8.15
CA GLU A 205 -4.55 21.77 8.31
C GLU A 205 -3.92 20.80 7.31
N VAL A 206 -4.55 19.66 7.03
CA VAL A 206 -4.12 18.75 5.96
C VAL A 206 -4.08 19.49 4.63
N MET A 207 -5.13 20.25 4.31
CA MET A 207 -5.23 20.96 3.03
C MET A 207 -4.25 22.12 2.92
N ARG A 208 -4.00 22.86 4.01
CA ARG A 208 -3.15 24.07 3.96
C ARG A 208 -1.66 23.77 4.12
N ARG A 209 -1.28 22.75 4.88
CA ARG A 209 0.11 22.45 5.21
C ARG A 209 0.61 21.16 4.58
N ILE A 210 -0.13 20.06 4.73
CA ILE A 210 0.37 18.74 4.32
C ILE A 210 0.23 18.52 2.82
N LEU A 211 -0.91 18.87 2.22
CA LEU A 211 -1.15 18.67 0.79
C LEU A 211 -0.14 19.42 -0.10
N PRO A 212 0.22 20.69 0.14
CA PRO A 212 1.26 21.35 -0.64
C PRO A 212 2.62 20.65 -0.55
N ALA A 213 3.04 20.24 0.65
CA ALA A 213 4.31 19.55 0.86
C ALA A 213 4.38 18.20 0.14
N ILE A 214 3.32 17.38 0.24
CA ILE A 214 3.31 16.08 -0.46
C ILE A 214 3.21 16.23 -1.97
N ARG A 215 2.52 17.24 -2.49
CA ARG A 215 2.49 17.54 -3.93
C ARG A 215 3.87 17.89 -4.46
N GLU A 216 4.61 18.73 -3.74
CA GLU A 216 5.99 19.07 -4.13
C GLU A 216 6.90 17.85 -4.10
N ALA A 217 6.84 17.05 -3.03
CA ALA A 217 7.59 15.80 -2.94
C ALA A 217 7.25 14.83 -4.08
N ALA A 218 5.96 14.67 -4.41
CA ALA A 218 5.52 13.82 -5.52
C ALA A 218 6.01 14.32 -6.88
N ALA A 219 5.98 15.65 -7.10
CA ALA A 219 6.50 16.26 -8.33
C ALA A 219 8.02 16.07 -8.46
N GLN A 220 8.77 16.25 -7.38
CA GLN A 220 10.21 15.98 -7.36
C GLN A 220 10.53 14.51 -7.61
N CYS A 221 9.80 13.61 -6.96
CA CYS A 221 9.91 12.18 -7.18
C CYS A 221 9.62 11.79 -8.64
N ALA A 222 8.57 12.35 -9.25
CA ALA A 222 8.23 12.11 -10.64
C ALA A 222 9.37 12.55 -11.60
N ARG A 223 10.00 13.70 -11.33
CA ARG A 223 11.18 14.18 -12.10
C ARG A 223 12.36 13.23 -11.94
N ALA A 224 12.68 12.81 -10.72
CA ALA A 224 13.78 11.88 -10.47
C ALA A 224 13.57 10.53 -11.16
N VAL A 225 12.35 9.98 -11.10
CA VAL A 225 11.98 8.74 -11.79
C VAL A 225 12.07 8.89 -13.31
N ALA A 226 11.75 10.06 -13.86
CA ALA A 226 11.84 10.33 -15.30
C ALA A 226 13.29 10.33 -15.82
N LEU A 227 14.27 10.67 -15.01
CA LEU A 227 15.69 10.68 -15.38
C LEU A 227 16.35 9.30 -15.46
N LEU A 228 15.68 8.27 -14.94
CA LEU A 228 16.22 6.90 -14.92
C LEU A 228 15.79 6.05 -16.12
N GLY A 229 15.03 6.59 -17.00
CA GLY A 229 14.48 5.88 -18.14
C GLY A 229 14.80 6.43 -19.43
#